data_088e0a8f5c34f53bd9bab2cad6789e9f
#
_entry.id   088e0a8f5c34f53bd9bab2cad6789e9f
#
_cell.length_a   1.000
_cell.length_b   1.000
_cell.length_c   1.000
_cell.angle_alpha   90.00
_cell.angle_beta   90.00
_cell.angle_gamma   90.00
#
_symmetry.space_group_name_H-M   'P 1'
#
loop_
_entity.id
_entity.type
_entity.pdbx_description
1 polymer ?
#
loop_
_entity_poly.entity_id
_entity_poly.type
_entity_poly.pdbx_seq_one_letter_code
_entity_poly.pdbx_strand_id
1 'polypeptide(L)'
;MGVDPGLTRCGVGIVRGGVGTPLELLGVGVIRTPSDLDHGARLLRIHDGLEEWFDAHHPDAMAVERVFAQHNRSTVAGTAQAMGLTQMIGARHGVAVGVHTPSEVKAAISGSGRADKAQVGLMVARVLHLEKPPTPAD
;
A
#
# COMPACT_ATOMS: atom_id res chain seq x y z
N MET A 1 4.80 6.72 2.44
CA MET A 1 3.44 6.13 2.26
C MET A 1 3.56 4.90 1.39
N GLY A 2 3.07 3.77 1.87
CA GLY A 2 2.99 2.51 1.12
C GLY A 2 1.55 2.23 0.67
N VAL A 3 1.38 1.72 -0.54
CA VAL A 3 0.07 1.39 -1.10
C VAL A 3 0.07 -0.04 -1.64
N ASP A 4 -0.88 -0.83 -1.15
CA ASP A 4 -1.22 -2.16 -1.70
C ASP A 4 -2.47 -1.98 -2.57
N PRO A 5 -2.30 -1.91 -3.90
CA PRO A 5 -3.39 -1.47 -4.77
C PRO A 5 -4.42 -2.58 -4.99
N GLY A 6 -5.67 -2.25 -4.82
CA GLY A 6 -6.80 -3.11 -5.14
C GLY A 6 -8.05 -2.28 -5.37
N LEU A 7 -8.92 -2.72 -6.28
CA LEU A 7 -10.15 -1.98 -6.59
C LEU A 7 -11.17 -2.07 -5.46
N THR A 8 -11.34 -3.22 -4.85
CA THR A 8 -12.28 -3.43 -3.73
C THR A 8 -11.69 -3.01 -2.40
N ARG A 9 -10.39 -3.25 -2.23
CA ARG A 9 -9.65 -2.96 -1.00
C ARG A 9 -8.26 -2.43 -1.41
N CYS A 10 -8.01 -1.17 -1.14
CA CYS A 10 -6.71 -0.55 -1.36
C CYS A 10 -6.08 -0.27 0.00
N GLY A 11 -5.03 -1.00 0.33
CA GLY A 11 -4.31 -0.86 1.59
C GLY A 11 -3.40 0.35 1.60
N VAL A 12 -3.34 1.07 2.72
CA VAL A 12 -2.45 2.23 2.89
C VAL A 12 -1.74 2.12 4.24
N GLY A 13 -0.44 2.39 4.23
CA GLY A 13 0.36 2.50 5.43
C GLY A 13 1.26 3.73 5.39
N ILE A 14 1.39 4.38 6.53
CA ILE A 14 2.28 5.53 6.69
C ILE A 14 3.31 5.19 7.76
N VAL A 15 4.57 5.30 7.41
CA VAL A 15 5.70 5.15 8.35
C VAL A 15 6.58 6.39 8.31
N ARG A 16 7.20 6.70 9.42
CA ARG A 16 8.20 7.76 9.53
C ARG A 16 9.51 7.16 9.99
N GLY A 17 10.59 7.61 9.40
CA GLY A 17 11.95 7.18 9.74
C GLY A 17 12.88 7.25 8.54
N GLY A 18 14.11 6.86 8.74
CA GLY A 18 15.16 6.87 7.73
C GLY A 18 16.28 5.90 8.09
N VAL A 19 17.31 5.84 7.26
CA VAL A 19 18.48 5.00 7.53
C VAL A 19 19.11 5.41 8.87
N GLY A 20 19.28 4.42 9.76
CA GLY A 20 19.89 4.64 11.09
C GLY A 20 18.94 5.25 12.13
N THR A 21 17.67 5.47 11.81
CA THR A 21 16.66 5.92 12.78
C THR A 21 15.57 4.87 12.97
N PRO A 22 14.95 4.78 14.17
CA PRO A 22 13.81 3.89 14.37
C PRO A 22 12.66 4.23 13.44
N LEU A 23 11.98 3.21 12.91
CA LEU A 23 10.77 3.37 12.13
C LEU A 23 9.54 3.45 13.06
N GLU A 24 8.63 4.36 12.74
CA GLU A 24 7.40 4.59 13.49
C GLU A 24 6.19 4.46 12.57
N LEU A 25 5.20 3.67 13.00
CA LEU A 25 3.91 3.57 12.30
C LEU A 25 3.05 4.79 12.65
N LEU A 26 2.74 5.61 11.65
CA LEU A 26 1.87 6.78 11.81
C LEU A 26 0.41 6.50 11.47
N GLY A 27 0.16 5.53 10.59
CA GLY A 27 -1.20 5.16 10.21
C GLY A 27 -1.24 3.93 9.32
N VAL A 28 -2.34 3.20 9.41
CA VAL A 28 -2.65 2.07 8.55
C VAL A 28 -4.15 2.00 8.33
N GLY A 29 -4.58 1.70 7.12
CA GLY A 29 -5.99 1.59 6.79
C GLY A 29 -6.24 0.98 5.44
N VAL A 30 -7.53 0.88 5.11
CA VAL A 30 -8.01 0.31 3.85
C VAL A 30 -9.06 1.25 3.26
N ILE A 31 -8.84 1.66 2.02
CA ILE A 31 -9.87 2.34 1.22
C ILE A 31 -10.72 1.26 0.58
N ARG A 32 -12.02 1.26 0.89
CA ARG A 32 -12.96 0.25 0.39
C ARG A 32 -13.90 0.85 -0.63
N THR A 33 -14.19 0.09 -1.67
CA THR A 33 -15.22 0.44 -2.63
C THR A 33 -16.26 -0.67 -2.74
N PRO A 34 -17.56 -0.37 -2.58
CA PRO A 34 -18.60 -1.36 -2.78
C PRO A 34 -18.59 -1.90 -4.22
N SER A 35 -18.87 -3.19 -4.38
CA SER A 35 -18.85 -3.86 -5.68
C SER A 35 -20.02 -3.46 -6.58
N ASP A 36 -21.09 -2.90 -6.02
CA ASP A 36 -22.28 -2.43 -6.72
C ASP A 36 -22.15 -1.01 -7.28
N LEU A 37 -21.09 -0.28 -6.92
CA LEU A 37 -20.80 1.01 -7.52
C LEU A 37 -20.29 0.85 -8.95
N ASP A 38 -20.60 1.84 -9.78
CA ASP A 38 -20.01 1.99 -11.10
C ASP A 38 -18.49 2.01 -11.04
N HIS A 39 -17.83 1.42 -12.04
CA HIS A 39 -16.38 1.26 -12.05
C HIS A 39 -15.62 2.59 -11.90
N GLY A 40 -16.06 3.62 -12.65
CA GLY A 40 -15.48 4.95 -12.55
C GLY A 40 -15.66 5.56 -11.16
N ALA A 41 -16.82 5.37 -10.54
CA ALA A 41 -17.09 5.83 -9.19
C ALA A 41 -16.20 5.12 -8.15
N ARG A 42 -15.91 3.84 -8.37
CA ARG A 42 -14.97 3.10 -7.52
C ARG A 42 -13.55 3.65 -7.63
N LEU A 43 -13.08 3.92 -8.84
CA LEU A 43 -11.78 4.54 -9.08
C LEU A 43 -11.68 5.93 -8.44
N LEU A 44 -12.72 6.74 -8.58
CA LEU A 44 -12.78 8.05 -7.94
C LEU A 44 -12.69 7.95 -6.42
N ARG A 45 -13.39 6.99 -5.82
CA ARG A 45 -13.33 6.76 -4.38
C ARG A 45 -11.93 6.36 -3.89
N ILE A 46 -11.22 5.53 -4.67
CA ILE A 46 -9.81 5.20 -4.36
C ILE A 46 -8.93 6.44 -4.47
N HIS A 47 -9.09 7.20 -5.55
CA HIS A 47 -8.37 8.45 -5.75
C HIS A 47 -8.57 9.41 -4.57
N ASP A 48 -9.81 9.68 -4.21
CA ASP A 48 -10.13 10.61 -3.13
C ASP A 48 -9.59 10.11 -1.78
N GLY A 49 -9.71 8.82 -1.51
CA GLY A 49 -9.14 8.22 -0.30
C GLY A 49 -7.61 8.30 -0.24
N LEU A 50 -6.91 8.09 -1.35
CA LEU A 50 -5.46 8.26 -1.42
C LEU A 50 -5.05 9.73 -1.22
N GLU A 51 -5.79 10.68 -1.79
CA GLU A 51 -5.55 12.11 -1.58
C GLU A 51 -5.78 12.50 -0.12
N GLU A 52 -6.81 11.98 0.54
CA GLU A 52 -7.06 12.22 1.97
C GLU A 52 -5.89 11.74 2.83
N TRP A 53 -5.36 10.53 2.55
CA TRP A 53 -4.18 10.01 3.24
C TRP A 53 -2.94 10.87 2.98
N PHE A 54 -2.76 11.32 1.75
CA PHE A 54 -1.65 12.19 1.38
C PHE A 54 -1.74 13.55 2.11
N ASP A 55 -2.90 14.18 2.10
CA ASP A 55 -3.13 15.48 2.73
C ASP A 55 -2.97 15.43 4.26
N ALA A 56 -3.35 14.30 4.87
CA ALA A 56 -3.21 14.12 6.31
C ALA A 56 -1.76 13.93 6.77
N HIS A 57 -0.90 13.37 5.92
CA HIS A 57 0.44 12.92 6.32
C HIS A 57 1.60 13.57 5.56
N HIS A 58 1.35 14.17 4.40
CA HIS A 58 2.37 14.79 3.54
C HIS A 58 3.63 13.92 3.36
N PRO A 59 3.50 12.70 2.80
CA PRO A 59 4.64 11.81 2.66
C PRO A 59 5.70 12.38 1.72
N ASP A 60 6.96 12.18 2.06
CA ASP A 60 8.11 12.60 1.24
C ASP A 60 8.43 11.59 0.13
N ALA A 61 7.99 10.34 0.29
CA ALA A 61 8.17 9.27 -0.68
C ALA A 61 6.97 8.33 -0.64
N MET A 62 6.70 7.69 -1.77
CA MET A 62 5.64 6.70 -1.89
C MET A 62 6.20 5.39 -2.47
N ALA A 63 5.58 4.29 -2.09
CA ALA A 63 5.85 2.98 -2.65
C ALA A 63 4.53 2.29 -2.98
N VAL A 64 4.47 1.59 -4.10
CA VAL A 64 3.31 0.81 -4.51
C VAL A 64 3.73 -0.60 -4.90
N GLU A 65 2.96 -1.60 -4.47
CA GLU A 65 3.19 -2.98 -4.88
C GLU A 65 2.80 -3.17 -6.35
N ARG A 66 3.68 -3.85 -7.10
CA ARG A 66 3.43 -4.17 -8.50
C ARG A 66 2.40 -5.28 -8.62
N VAL A 67 1.45 -5.07 -9.51
CA VAL A 67 0.44 -6.07 -9.85
C VAL A 67 1.02 -7.13 -10.78
N PHE A 68 0.77 -8.41 -10.46
CA PHE A 68 1.05 -9.54 -11.34
C PHE A 68 -0.24 -10.21 -11.83
N ALA A 69 -0.29 -10.48 -13.13
CA ALA A 69 -1.45 -11.06 -13.81
C ALA A 69 -1.67 -12.58 -13.53
N GLN A 70 -0.90 -13.19 -12.64
CA GLN A 70 -0.80 -14.66 -12.58
C GLN A 70 -1.97 -15.36 -11.88
N HIS A 71 -2.74 -14.70 -11.01
CA HIS A 71 -3.67 -15.42 -10.14
C HIS A 71 -5.16 -15.12 -10.35
N ASN A 72 -5.53 -14.00 -10.94
CA ASN A 72 -6.94 -13.71 -11.20
C ASN A 72 -7.10 -12.61 -12.28
N ARG A 73 -7.37 -13.03 -13.50
CA ARG A 73 -7.52 -12.11 -14.63
C ARG A 73 -8.65 -11.10 -14.45
N SER A 74 -9.70 -11.44 -13.69
CA SER A 74 -10.84 -10.54 -13.49
C SER A 74 -10.51 -9.34 -12.58
N THR A 75 -9.51 -9.45 -11.71
CA THR A 75 -9.12 -8.38 -10.78
C THR A 75 -7.90 -7.58 -11.23
N VAL A 76 -7.14 -8.09 -12.20
CA VAL A 76 -5.88 -7.48 -12.67
C VAL A 76 -6.08 -6.07 -13.20
N ALA A 77 -7.10 -5.84 -14.02
CA ALA A 77 -7.35 -4.53 -14.61
C ALA A 77 -7.64 -3.48 -13.53
N GLY A 78 -8.54 -3.79 -12.58
CA GLY A 78 -8.87 -2.89 -11.48
C GLY A 78 -7.70 -2.59 -10.56
N THR A 79 -6.90 -3.61 -10.26
CA THR A 79 -5.70 -3.45 -9.44
C THR A 79 -4.63 -2.61 -10.15
N ALA A 80 -4.41 -2.82 -11.45
CA ALA A 80 -3.51 -2.02 -12.25
C ALA A 80 -3.95 -0.55 -12.33
N GLN A 81 -5.24 -0.30 -12.42
CA GLN A 81 -5.80 1.05 -12.40
C GLN A 81 -5.58 1.74 -11.05
N ALA A 82 -5.77 1.04 -9.94
CA ALA A 82 -5.48 1.55 -8.60
C ALA A 82 -3.97 1.85 -8.42
N MET A 83 -3.09 1.02 -8.99
CA MET A 83 -1.65 1.29 -9.04
C MET A 83 -1.36 2.57 -9.84
N GLY A 84 -2.00 2.74 -10.98
CA GLY A 84 -1.87 3.95 -11.80
C GLY A 84 -2.33 5.22 -11.08
N LEU A 85 -3.42 5.16 -10.33
CA LEU A 85 -3.88 6.26 -9.48
C LEU A 85 -2.84 6.64 -8.43
N THR A 86 -2.20 5.67 -7.81
CA THR A 86 -1.13 5.91 -6.83
C THR A 86 0.06 6.65 -7.48
N GLN A 87 0.48 6.21 -8.66
CA GLN A 87 1.56 6.85 -9.42
C GLN A 87 1.18 8.27 -9.83
N MET A 88 -0.05 8.47 -10.28
CA MET A 88 -0.57 9.80 -10.66
C MET A 88 -0.57 10.77 -9.47
N ILE A 89 -1.01 10.34 -8.31
CA ILE A 89 -1.01 11.15 -7.09
C ILE A 89 0.41 11.56 -6.70
N GLY A 90 1.36 10.63 -6.74
CA GLY A 90 2.76 10.95 -6.53
C GLY A 90 3.28 12.02 -7.48
N ALA A 91 3.01 11.85 -8.77
CA ALA A 91 3.41 12.83 -9.81
C ALA A 91 2.75 14.20 -9.58
N ARG A 92 1.47 14.22 -9.23
CA ARG A 92 0.71 15.45 -8.94
C ARG A 92 1.33 16.26 -7.80
N HIS A 93 1.80 15.59 -6.78
CA HIS A 93 2.40 16.21 -5.59
C HIS A 93 3.93 16.34 -5.67
N GLY A 94 4.55 15.93 -6.78
CA GLY A 94 6.00 15.98 -6.93
C GLY A 94 6.75 14.98 -6.05
N VAL A 95 6.10 13.89 -5.67
CA VAL A 95 6.66 12.84 -4.81
C VAL A 95 7.01 11.62 -5.64
N ALA A 96 8.23 11.10 -5.47
CA ALA A 96 8.65 9.89 -6.16
C ALA A 96 7.86 8.66 -5.68
N VAL A 97 7.46 7.81 -6.61
CA VAL A 97 6.76 6.55 -6.33
C VAL A 97 7.63 5.38 -6.78
N GLY A 98 8.15 4.61 -5.82
CA GLY A 98 8.84 3.34 -6.10
C GLY A 98 7.82 2.23 -6.37
N VAL A 99 8.06 1.42 -7.40
CA VAL A 99 7.24 0.25 -7.73
C VAL A 99 8.00 -1.01 -7.37
N HIS A 100 7.44 -1.84 -6.50
CA HIS A 100 8.11 -3.01 -5.96
C HIS A 100 7.29 -4.27 -6.14
N THR A 101 7.95 -5.37 -6.48
CA THR A 101 7.28 -6.68 -6.57
C THR A 101 6.93 -7.21 -5.16
N PRO A 102 5.94 -8.10 -5.02
CA PRO A 102 5.66 -8.75 -3.74
C PRO A 102 6.88 -9.43 -3.13
N SER A 103 7.72 -10.06 -3.94
CA SER A 103 8.95 -10.70 -3.47
C SER A 103 9.97 -9.70 -2.95
N GLU A 104 10.11 -8.55 -3.59
CA GLU A 104 10.98 -7.46 -3.11
C GLU A 104 10.49 -6.90 -1.78
N VAL A 105 9.18 -6.70 -1.62
CA VAL A 105 8.58 -6.24 -0.36
C VAL A 105 8.85 -7.24 0.76
N LYS A 106 8.61 -8.53 0.52
CA LYS A 106 8.89 -9.59 1.49
C LYS A 106 10.37 -9.65 1.87
N ALA A 107 11.27 -9.59 0.89
CA ALA A 107 12.70 -9.61 1.11
C ALA A 107 13.18 -8.39 1.92
N ALA A 108 12.66 -7.21 1.64
CA ALA A 108 13.01 -6.00 2.37
C ALA A 108 12.66 -6.08 3.86
N ILE A 109 11.53 -6.71 4.19
CA ILE A 109 11.03 -6.80 5.57
C ILE A 109 11.62 -8.02 6.31
N SER A 110 11.68 -9.18 5.67
CA SER A 110 12.01 -10.45 6.32
C SER A 110 13.39 -11.02 5.96
N GLY A 111 14.06 -10.42 4.98
CA GLY A 111 15.29 -10.97 4.39
C GLY A 111 15.05 -12.10 3.38
N SER A 112 13.79 -12.50 3.13
CA SER A 112 13.43 -13.56 2.19
C SER A 112 12.22 -13.21 1.36
N GLY A 113 12.36 -13.22 0.02
CA GLY A 113 11.26 -13.03 -0.91
C GLY A 113 10.23 -14.16 -0.91
N ARG A 114 10.49 -15.25 -0.21
CA ARG A 114 9.62 -16.42 -0.05
C ARG A 114 8.91 -16.47 1.30
N ALA A 115 9.09 -15.46 2.16
CA ALA A 115 8.44 -15.42 3.46
C ALA A 115 6.91 -15.49 3.31
N ASP A 116 6.26 -16.23 4.19
CA ASP A 116 4.81 -16.28 4.25
C ASP A 116 4.22 -15.03 4.93
N LYS A 117 2.90 -14.90 4.85
CA LYS A 117 2.20 -13.74 5.41
C LYS A 117 2.41 -13.58 6.92
N ALA A 118 2.46 -14.69 7.65
CA ALA A 118 2.67 -14.67 9.10
C ALA A 118 4.07 -14.20 9.45
N GLN A 119 5.09 -14.68 8.73
CA GLN A 119 6.48 -14.25 8.90
C GLN A 119 6.66 -12.75 8.61
N VAL A 120 6.07 -12.28 7.51
CA VAL A 120 6.10 -10.84 7.16
C VAL A 120 5.42 -10.01 8.25
N GLY A 121 4.24 -10.42 8.73
CA GLY A 121 3.52 -9.73 9.78
C GLY A 121 4.32 -9.61 11.09
N LEU A 122 4.97 -10.70 11.50
CA LEU A 122 5.83 -10.70 12.70
C LEU A 122 7.03 -9.76 12.55
N MET A 123 7.66 -9.75 11.36
CA MET A 123 8.78 -8.86 11.10
C MET A 123 8.37 -7.39 11.04
N VAL A 124 7.22 -7.09 10.46
CA VAL A 124 6.65 -5.73 10.48
C VAL A 124 6.41 -5.27 11.92
N ALA A 125 5.81 -6.12 12.75
CA ALA A 125 5.60 -5.80 14.17
C ALA A 125 6.93 -5.51 14.88
N ARG A 126 7.95 -6.33 14.62
CA ARG A 126 9.28 -6.15 15.22
C ARG A 126 9.95 -4.84 14.78
N VAL A 127 9.95 -4.57 13.48
CA VAL A 127 10.59 -3.36 12.91
C VAL A 127 9.91 -2.09 13.36
N LEU A 128 8.58 -2.12 13.52
CA LEU A 128 7.77 -0.98 13.95
C LEU A 128 7.53 -0.94 15.47
N HIS A 129 8.14 -1.85 16.23
CA HIS A 129 7.99 -1.94 17.69
C HIS A 129 6.53 -2.07 18.15
N LEU A 130 5.74 -2.88 17.43
CA LEU A 130 4.34 -3.14 17.76
C LEU A 130 4.21 -4.39 18.62
N GLU A 131 3.24 -4.41 19.51
CA GLU A 131 2.94 -5.59 20.36
C GLU A 131 2.44 -6.79 19.55
N LYS A 132 1.78 -6.52 18.43
CA LYS A 132 1.24 -7.52 17.50
C LYS A 132 1.30 -7.02 16.06
N PRO A 133 1.27 -7.93 15.07
CA PRO A 133 1.18 -7.52 13.66
C PRO A 133 0.03 -6.54 13.43
N PRO A 134 0.24 -5.48 12.65
CA PRO A 134 -0.83 -4.56 12.31
C PRO A 134 -1.90 -5.29 11.50
N THR A 135 -3.11 -5.20 11.95
CA THR A 135 -4.25 -5.69 11.17
C THR A 135 -4.89 -4.50 10.47
N PRO A 136 -5.16 -4.62 9.16
CA PRO A 136 -6.01 -3.63 8.53
C PRO A 136 -7.34 -3.61 9.28
N ALA A 137 -7.86 -2.42 9.49
CA ALA A 137 -9.19 -2.25 10.07
C ALA A 137 -10.22 -2.83 9.10
N ASP A 138 -10.56 -4.06 9.32
CA ASP A 138 -11.59 -4.76 8.54
C ASP A 138 -12.96 -4.51 9.14
#